data_48cdc77496927b02aeb7e7ce1ebb9db1
#
_entry.id   48cdc77496927b02aeb7e7ce1ebb9db1
#
_cell.length_a   1.000
_cell.length_b   1.000
_cell.length_c   1.000
_cell.angle_alpha   90.00
_cell.angle_beta   90.00
_cell.angle_gamma   90.00
#
_symmetry.space_group_name_H-M   'P 1'
#
loop_
_entity.id
_entity.type
_entity.pdbx_description
1 polymer ?
#
loop_
_entity_poly.entity_id
_entity_poly.type
_entity_poly.pdbx_seq_one_letter_code
_entity_poly.pdbx_strand_id
1 'polypeptide(L)' 'MKSGVVYTETVVHAAPEQFVADAPYQLAIVSLEEGGRLTARIDGERVVIGDRVDFVEDRNGIAFFRKA' A
#
# COMPACT_ATOMS: atom_id res chain seq x y z
N MET A 1 5.72 -0.74 15.57
CA MET A 1 4.87 -0.33 14.44
C MET A 1 5.71 -0.36 13.17
N LYS A 2 5.15 -0.88 12.09
CA LYS A 2 5.89 -0.97 10.83
C LYS A 2 5.83 0.33 10.07
N SER A 3 6.95 0.78 9.58
CA SER A 3 7.01 1.88 8.64
C SER A 3 8.02 1.56 7.55
N GLY A 4 7.96 2.30 6.48
CA GLY A 4 8.85 2.08 5.37
C GLY A 4 8.76 3.19 4.36
N VAL A 5 9.35 2.91 3.20
CA VAL A 5 9.41 3.86 2.08
C VAL A 5 8.87 3.17 0.85
N VAL A 6 8.11 3.88 0.07
CA VAL A 6 7.55 3.35 -1.18
C VAL A 6 8.68 3.07 -2.16
N TYR A 7 8.86 1.80 -2.50
CA TYR A 7 9.87 1.36 -3.47
C TYR A 7 9.34 1.51 -4.90
N THR A 8 8.09 1.10 -5.10
CA THR A 8 7.40 1.28 -6.38
C THR A 8 5.89 1.32 -6.11
N GLU A 9 5.12 1.81 -7.04
CA GLU A 9 3.66 1.91 -6.86
C GLU A 9 2.95 1.75 -8.20
N THR A 10 1.67 1.40 -8.13
CA THR A 10 0.79 1.36 -9.28
C THR A 10 -0.64 1.65 -8.83
N VAL A 11 -1.45 2.18 -9.73
CA VAL A 11 -2.87 2.41 -9.47
C VAL A 11 -3.67 1.40 -10.27
N VAL A 12 -4.53 0.66 -9.58
CA VAL A 12 -5.38 -0.34 -10.19
C VAL A 12 -6.73 0.29 -10.50
N HIS A 13 -7.04 0.43 -11.78
CA HIS A 13 -8.29 1.07 -12.22
C HIS A 13 -9.40 0.04 -12.48
N ALA A 14 -9.03 -1.18 -12.83
CA ALA A 14 -9.97 -2.27 -13.03
C ALA A 14 -9.60 -3.40 -12.08
N ALA A 15 -10.51 -3.78 -11.21
CA ALA A 15 -10.25 -4.78 -10.19
C ALA A 15 -11.07 -6.04 -10.44
N PRO A 16 -10.65 -7.21 -9.91
CA PRO A 16 -11.49 -8.38 -9.89
C PRO A 16 -12.84 -8.06 -9.25
N GLU A 17 -13.87 -8.81 -9.62
CA GLU A 17 -15.23 -8.55 -9.17
C GLU A 17 -15.36 -8.33 -7.66
N GLN A 18 -14.62 -9.11 -6.88
CA GLN A 18 -14.65 -9.02 -5.42
C GLN A 18 -14.10 -7.72 -4.88
N PHE A 19 -13.34 -6.97 -5.68
CA PHE A 19 -12.74 -5.70 -5.27
C PHE A 19 -13.26 -4.51 -6.05
N VAL A 20 -14.28 -4.69 -6.88
CA VAL A 20 -14.76 -3.64 -7.77
C VAL A 20 -15.21 -2.39 -6.99
N ALA A 21 -15.72 -2.58 -5.80
CA ALA A 21 -16.17 -1.47 -4.96
C ALA A 21 -15.01 -0.62 -4.43
N ASP A 22 -13.80 -1.17 -4.42
CA ASP A 22 -12.62 -0.47 -3.92
C ASP A 22 -11.81 0.20 -5.02
N ALA A 23 -12.09 -0.11 -6.28
CA ALA A 23 -11.34 0.46 -7.40
C ALA A 23 -11.82 1.89 -7.69
N PRO A 24 -10.91 2.81 -8.13
CA PRO A 24 -9.48 2.58 -8.23
C PRO A 24 -8.80 2.58 -6.86
N TYR A 25 -7.73 1.80 -6.76
CA TYR A 25 -6.93 1.80 -5.53
C TYR A 25 -5.46 1.73 -5.88
N GLN A 26 -4.61 2.13 -4.95
CA GLN A 26 -3.17 2.14 -5.15
C GLN A 26 -2.52 0.97 -4.43
N LEU A 27 -1.65 0.27 -5.15
CA LEU A 27 -0.77 -0.75 -4.58
C LEU A 27 0.65 -0.20 -4.56
N ALA A 28 1.40 -0.58 -3.55
CA ALA A 28 2.79 -0.19 -3.46
C ALA A 28 3.63 -1.34 -2.93
N ILE A 29 4.89 -1.40 -3.37
CA ILE A 29 5.87 -2.25 -2.72
C ILE A 29 6.59 -1.36 -1.73
N VAL A 30 6.52 -1.72 -0.46
CA VAL A 30 7.09 -0.92 0.62
C VAL A 30 8.38 -1.59 1.11
N SER A 31 9.47 -0.81 1.11
CA SER A 31 10.72 -1.23 1.72
C SER A 31 10.63 -0.91 3.21
N LEU A 32 10.60 -1.95 4.04
CA LEU A 32 10.41 -1.78 5.47
C LEU A 32 11.69 -1.34 6.16
N GLU A 33 11.55 -0.51 7.20
CA GLU A 33 12.70 -0.04 7.98
C GLU A 33 13.46 -1.21 8.63
N GLU A 34 12.74 -2.23 9.04
CA GLU A 34 13.32 -3.42 9.66
C GLU A 34 13.97 -4.37 8.65
N GLY A 35 13.84 -4.08 7.35
CA GLY A 35 14.37 -4.90 6.28
C GLY A 35 13.26 -5.63 5.54
N GLY A 36 13.54 -5.99 4.28
CA GLY A 36 12.58 -6.68 3.43
C GLY A 36 11.61 -5.73 2.76
N ARG A 37 10.80 -6.30 1.89
CA ARG A 37 9.78 -5.58 1.14
C ARG A 37 8.48 -6.36 1.20
N LEU A 38 7.38 -5.64 1.11
CA LEU A 38 6.07 -6.28 0.99
C LEU A 38 5.17 -5.47 0.07
N THR A 39 4.19 -6.15 -0.50
CA THR A 39 3.16 -5.50 -1.31
C THR A 39 2.03 -5.07 -0.39
N ALA A 40 1.63 -3.82 -0.50
CA ALA A 40 0.60 -3.25 0.37
C ALA A 40 -0.38 -2.42 -0.44
N ARG A 41 -1.58 -2.25 0.11
CA ARG A 41 -2.53 -1.28 -0.41
C ARG A 41 -2.35 0.03 0.34
N ILE A 42 -2.54 1.11 -0.37
CA ILE A 42 -2.44 2.44 0.21
C ILE A 42 -3.82 2.92 0.61
N ASP A 43 -3.96 3.27 1.88
CA ASP A 43 -5.20 3.79 2.45
C ASP A 43 -5.10 5.32 2.50
N GLY A 44 -6.17 5.99 2.09
CA GLY A 44 -6.23 7.44 2.09
C GLY A 44 -5.48 8.06 0.93
N GLU A 45 -4.60 8.99 1.23
CA GLU A 45 -3.91 9.81 0.24
C GLU A 45 -2.95 8.97 -0.61
N ARG A 46 -2.88 9.27 -1.91
CA ARG A 46 -1.94 8.60 -2.81
C ARG A 46 -0.50 8.92 -2.43
N VAL A 47 0.37 7.94 -2.68
CA VAL A 47 1.80 8.09 -2.42
C VAL A 47 2.58 7.99 -3.73
N VAL A 48 3.81 8.46 -3.71
CA VAL A 48 4.75 8.33 -4.83
C VAL A 48 6.00 7.60 -4.34
N ILE A 49 6.81 7.13 -5.29
CA ILE A 49 8.07 6.46 -4.97
C ILE A 49 8.91 7.41 -4.10
N GLY A 50 9.42 6.88 -3.00
CA GLY A 50 10.22 7.63 -2.04
C GLY A 50 9.44 8.19 -0.86
N ASP A 51 8.11 8.16 -0.89
CA ASP A 51 7.31 8.62 0.24
C ASP A 51 7.43 7.68 1.42
N ARG A 52 7.41 8.24 2.62
CA ARG A 52 7.33 7.44 3.84
C ARG A 52 5.89 7.04 4.09
N VAL A 53 5.71 5.81 4.54
CA VAL A 53 4.39 5.26 4.83
C VAL A 53 4.43 4.51 6.16
N ASP A 54 3.29 4.50 6.84
CA ASP A 54 3.14 3.80 8.12
C ASP A 54 2.08 2.73 7.97
N PHE A 55 2.30 1.62 8.67
CA PHE A 55 1.36 0.51 8.69
C PHE A 55 0.06 0.93 9.39
N VAL A 56 -1.06 0.58 8.77
CA VAL A 56 -2.40 0.84 9.33
C VAL A 56 -2.94 -0.44 9.95
N GLU A 57 -3.16 -1.47 9.13
CA GLU A 57 -3.72 -2.73 9.59
C GLU A 57 -3.65 -3.78 8.48
N ASP A 58 -3.86 -5.03 8.87
CA ASP A 58 -4.10 -6.12 7.93
C ASP A 58 -5.60 -6.34 7.82
N ARG A 59 -6.11 -6.41 6.59
CA ARG A 59 -7.51 -6.77 6.33
C ARG A 59 -7.52 -7.93 5.37
N ASN A 60 -8.06 -9.06 5.81
CA ASN A 60 -8.18 -10.27 4.97
C ASN A 60 -6.85 -10.66 4.32
N GLY A 61 -5.75 -10.55 5.08
CA GLY A 61 -4.44 -10.92 4.59
C GLY A 61 -3.74 -9.86 3.74
N ILE A 62 -4.34 -8.68 3.61
CA ILE A 62 -3.77 -7.57 2.84
C ILE A 62 -3.30 -6.51 3.81
N ALA A 63 -2.02 -6.14 3.72
CA ALA A 63 -1.46 -5.06 4.55
C ALA A 63 -1.87 -3.71 3.95
N PHE A 64 -2.32 -2.82 4.81
CA PHE A 64 -2.67 -1.45 4.44
C PHE A 64 -1.67 -0.50 5.08
N PHE A 65 -1.15 0.41 4.28
CA PHE A 65 -0.24 1.47 4.70
C PHE A 65 -0.83 2.81 4.27
N ARG A 66 -0.43 3.86 4.94
CA ARG A 66 -0.84 5.22 4.56
C ARG A 66 0.37 6.16 4.62
N LYS A 67 0.26 7.28 3.93
CA LYS A 67 1.30 8.30 3.94
C LYS A 67 1.55 8.80 5.35
N ALA A 68 2.82 8.83 5.73
CA ALA A 68 3.24 9.28 7.04
C ALA A 68 3.04 10.78 7.22
#